data_29e3317ee735ca3554a39a4c66026bae
#
_entry.id   29e3317ee735ca3554a39a4c66026bae
#
_cell.length_a   1.000
_cell.length_b   1.000
_cell.length_c   1.000
_cell.angle_alpha   90.00
_cell.angle_beta   90.00
_cell.angle_gamma   90.00
#
_symmetry.space_group_name_H-M   'P 1'
#
loop_
_entity.id
_entity.type
_entity.pdbx_description
1 polymer ?
#
loop_
_entity_poly.entity_id
_entity_poly.type
_entity_poly.pdbx_seq_one_letter_code
_entity_poly.pdbx_strand_id
1 'polypeptide(L)'
;SIDLLLQRGDDDFSFSIPGLSRYRVSTYKQRGSLAAVIRVITFELPKPDELGIPDTVVQLSDYTKGLVLVTGPAGSGKSTTLACLVDRINSTKSDHIITLEDPLEFLHRHKKSIVSQREISIDTENYLVALRAALRQSPDVILLGEMRDYETIQTAMTAAETGHLVLSSLHTIGAANTISRIIDVFEPNQQRQIAVQLSMVLKAVVSQQLIPDTNGRMIPAFEIMVMTPAISNMIRDNKVHQIDGIIYTSAKEDMISMDNSLLGLYKAGRITSETALRYCTNPEMMRKKL
;
A
#
# COMPACT_ATOMS: atom_id res chain seq x y z
N SER A 1 -1.15 -27.26 13.42
CA SER A 1 -1.57 -28.66 13.67
C SER A 1 -2.45 -28.74 14.92
N ILE A 2 -3.25 -29.80 15.05
CA ILE A 2 -4.10 -30.00 16.23
C ILE A 2 -3.27 -30.00 17.51
N ASP A 3 -2.08 -30.55 17.50
CA ASP A 3 -1.19 -30.59 18.66
C ASP A 3 -0.74 -29.18 19.08
N LEU A 4 -0.41 -28.30 18.11
CA LEU A 4 -0.09 -26.89 18.37
C LEU A 4 -1.28 -26.14 18.99
N LEU A 5 -2.47 -26.34 18.45
CA LEU A 5 -3.71 -25.76 18.98
C LEU A 5 -4.00 -26.24 20.39
N LEU A 6 -3.77 -27.53 20.67
CA LEU A 6 -3.98 -28.09 22.00
C LEU A 6 -2.95 -27.59 23.02
N GLN A 7 -1.71 -27.34 22.60
CA GLN A 7 -0.63 -26.85 23.47
C GLN A 7 -0.67 -25.34 23.70
N ARG A 8 -0.86 -24.55 22.61
CA ARG A 8 -0.76 -23.08 22.65
C ARG A 8 -2.11 -22.38 22.84
N GLY A 9 -3.21 -23.03 22.45
CA GLY A 9 -4.55 -22.45 22.47
C GLY A 9 -4.97 -21.77 21.17
N ASP A 10 -4.00 -21.49 20.28
CA ASP A 10 -4.22 -20.85 18.98
C ASP A 10 -3.34 -21.50 17.90
N ASP A 11 -3.85 -21.56 16.67
CA ASP A 11 -3.07 -21.96 15.48
C ASP A 11 -3.65 -21.31 14.23
N ASP A 12 -2.79 -20.68 13.41
CA ASP A 12 -3.14 -20.06 12.14
C ASP A 12 -2.52 -20.86 11.00
N PHE A 13 -3.30 -21.14 9.97
CA PHE A 13 -2.82 -21.83 8.77
C PHE A 13 -3.67 -21.49 7.55
N SER A 14 -3.12 -21.78 6.37
CA SER A 14 -3.85 -21.65 5.11
C SER A 14 -3.89 -22.99 4.38
N PHE A 15 -4.94 -23.24 3.64
CA PHE A 15 -5.03 -24.36 2.71
C PHE A 15 -5.74 -23.95 1.42
N SER A 16 -5.50 -24.71 0.35
CA SER A 16 -6.13 -24.47 -0.95
C SER A 16 -6.96 -25.69 -1.37
N ILE A 17 -8.13 -25.41 -1.94
CA ILE A 17 -8.91 -26.43 -2.63
C ILE A 17 -8.73 -26.18 -4.14
N PRO A 18 -8.06 -27.09 -4.87
CA PRO A 18 -7.83 -26.92 -6.30
C PRO A 18 -9.12 -26.65 -7.07
N GLY A 19 -9.12 -25.63 -7.93
CA GLY A 19 -10.28 -25.23 -8.73
C GLY A 19 -11.32 -24.40 -7.98
N LEU A 20 -11.20 -24.20 -6.66
CA LEU A 20 -12.18 -23.45 -5.88
C LEU A 20 -11.57 -22.16 -5.29
N SER A 21 -10.74 -22.24 -4.25
CA SER A 21 -10.13 -21.07 -3.62
C SER A 21 -9.04 -21.46 -2.62
N ARG A 22 -8.39 -20.45 -2.03
CA ARG A 22 -7.53 -20.56 -0.86
C ARG A 22 -8.29 -20.07 0.38
N TYR A 23 -8.07 -20.72 1.49
CA TYR A 23 -8.72 -20.44 2.76
C TYR A 23 -7.67 -20.16 3.82
N ARG A 24 -7.86 -19.10 4.59
CA ARG A 24 -7.12 -18.83 5.82
C ARG A 24 -7.98 -19.25 6.99
N VAL A 25 -7.38 -19.98 7.92
CA VAL A 25 -8.06 -20.52 9.10
C VAL A 25 -7.31 -20.05 10.34
N SER A 26 -8.02 -19.38 11.24
CA SER A 26 -7.58 -19.10 12.60
C SER A 26 -8.37 -19.97 13.55
N THR A 27 -7.67 -20.89 14.22
CA THR A 27 -8.27 -21.79 15.21
C THR A 27 -7.87 -21.35 16.60
N TYR A 28 -8.79 -21.47 17.56
CA TYR A 28 -8.55 -21.05 18.94
C TYR A 28 -9.40 -21.83 19.94
N LYS A 29 -8.97 -21.80 21.21
CA LYS A 29 -9.74 -22.32 22.33
C LYS A 29 -10.59 -21.23 22.98
N GLN A 30 -11.85 -21.53 23.26
CA GLN A 30 -12.72 -20.67 24.05
C GLN A 30 -13.56 -21.51 25.03
N ARG A 31 -13.56 -21.16 26.32
CA ARG A 31 -14.41 -21.80 27.35
C ARG A 31 -14.36 -23.35 27.31
N GLY A 32 -13.17 -23.91 27.06
CA GLY A 32 -12.97 -25.37 26.99
C GLY A 32 -13.33 -26.02 25.66
N SER A 33 -13.87 -25.30 24.68
CA SER A 33 -14.16 -25.80 23.33
C SER A 33 -13.20 -25.23 22.30
N LEU A 34 -13.11 -25.91 21.13
CA LEU A 34 -12.36 -25.45 19.97
C LEU A 34 -13.29 -24.63 19.06
N ALA A 35 -12.75 -23.58 18.47
CA ALA A 35 -13.44 -22.74 17.50
C ALA A 35 -12.50 -22.44 16.33
N ALA A 36 -13.07 -22.05 15.18
CA ALA A 36 -12.32 -21.63 14.02
C ALA A 36 -13.03 -20.46 13.29
N VAL A 37 -12.24 -19.53 12.78
CA VAL A 37 -12.67 -18.50 11.84
C VAL A 37 -12.01 -18.80 10.50
N ILE A 38 -12.83 -18.93 9.45
CA ILE A 38 -12.37 -19.27 8.10
C ILE A 38 -12.66 -18.08 7.19
N ARG A 39 -11.61 -17.56 6.53
CA ARG A 39 -11.71 -16.51 5.53
C ARG A 39 -11.40 -17.09 4.14
N VAL A 40 -12.27 -16.83 3.19
CA VAL A 40 -12.05 -17.18 1.78
C VAL A 40 -11.16 -16.10 1.16
N ILE A 41 -10.11 -16.50 0.46
CA ILE A 41 -9.22 -15.63 -0.31
C ILE A 41 -9.61 -15.77 -1.77
N THR A 42 -10.10 -14.69 -2.37
CA THR A 42 -10.70 -14.72 -3.71
C THR A 42 -9.67 -14.47 -4.82
N PHE A 43 -9.95 -15.03 -6.01
CA PHE A 43 -9.29 -14.66 -7.27
C PHE A 43 -9.96 -13.48 -7.96
N GLU A 44 -11.15 -13.09 -7.51
CA GLU A 44 -11.89 -11.99 -8.10
C GLU A 44 -11.39 -10.67 -7.50
N LEU A 45 -10.76 -9.88 -8.34
CA LEU A 45 -10.36 -8.52 -8.03
C LEU A 45 -11.43 -7.57 -8.54
N PRO A 46 -11.94 -6.66 -7.68
CA PRO A 46 -12.81 -5.60 -8.16
C PRO A 46 -12.05 -4.71 -9.14
N LYS A 47 -12.75 -4.14 -10.11
CA LYS A 47 -12.12 -3.20 -11.06
C LYS A 47 -11.82 -1.86 -10.37
N PRO A 48 -10.70 -1.20 -10.72
CA PRO A 48 -10.36 0.10 -10.15
C PRO A 48 -11.49 1.13 -10.23
N ASP A 49 -12.18 1.21 -11.37
CA ASP A 49 -13.29 2.15 -11.59
C ASP A 49 -14.46 1.90 -10.63
N GLU A 50 -14.80 0.62 -10.39
CA GLU A 50 -15.85 0.22 -9.46
C GLU A 50 -15.52 0.58 -8.01
N LEU A 51 -14.21 0.63 -7.70
CA LEU A 51 -13.68 1.01 -6.39
C LEU A 51 -13.48 2.52 -6.24
N GLY A 52 -13.60 3.29 -7.33
CA GLY A 52 -13.31 4.71 -7.34
C GLY A 52 -11.81 5.04 -7.21
N ILE A 53 -10.94 4.12 -7.66
CA ILE A 53 -9.49 4.35 -7.72
C ILE A 53 -9.19 5.24 -8.93
N PRO A 54 -8.55 6.42 -8.76
CA PRO A 54 -8.26 7.32 -9.87
C PRO A 54 -7.30 6.70 -10.91
N ASP A 55 -7.48 7.09 -12.17
CA ASP A 55 -6.59 6.67 -13.27
C ASP A 55 -5.12 6.99 -13.00
N THR A 56 -4.84 8.13 -12.37
CA THR A 56 -3.50 8.52 -11.94
C THR A 56 -2.84 7.46 -11.06
N VAL A 57 -3.61 6.85 -10.15
CA VAL A 57 -3.11 5.75 -9.30
C VAL A 57 -2.87 4.50 -10.16
N VAL A 58 -3.79 4.16 -11.05
CA VAL A 58 -3.66 3.01 -11.94
C VAL A 58 -2.43 3.14 -12.85
N GLN A 59 -2.13 4.35 -13.35
CA GLN A 59 -0.96 4.64 -14.19
C GLN A 59 0.38 4.46 -13.46
N LEU A 60 0.41 4.42 -12.13
CA LEU A 60 1.64 4.10 -11.38
C LEU A 60 2.17 2.69 -11.71
N SER A 61 1.32 1.81 -12.22
CA SER A 61 1.71 0.50 -12.75
C SER A 61 2.57 0.56 -14.02
N ASP A 62 2.62 1.70 -14.70
CA ASP A 62 3.41 1.88 -15.93
C ASP A 62 4.89 2.12 -15.66
N TYR A 63 5.26 2.49 -14.41
CA TYR A 63 6.67 2.56 -14.04
C TYR A 63 7.36 1.21 -14.20
N THR A 64 8.63 1.28 -14.58
CA THR A 64 9.48 0.08 -14.75
C THR A 64 10.45 -0.12 -13.58
N LYS A 65 10.70 0.92 -12.78
CA LYS A 65 11.58 0.90 -11.62
C LYS A 65 11.23 2.02 -10.64
N GLY A 66 11.67 1.86 -9.42
CA GLY A 66 11.49 2.85 -8.35
C GLY A 66 10.55 2.35 -7.27
N LEU A 67 10.21 3.20 -6.33
CA LEU A 67 9.39 2.90 -5.18
C LEU A 67 8.04 3.61 -5.28
N VAL A 68 6.94 2.87 -5.20
CA VAL A 68 5.57 3.38 -5.10
C VAL A 68 4.98 2.94 -3.77
N LEU A 69 4.44 3.89 -3.03
CA LEU A 69 3.88 3.65 -1.70
C LEU A 69 2.38 3.91 -1.68
N VAL A 70 1.62 2.95 -1.16
CA VAL A 70 0.20 3.12 -0.84
C VAL A 70 0.05 3.12 0.67
N THR A 71 -0.42 4.23 1.23
CA THR A 71 -0.41 4.47 2.67
C THR A 71 -1.81 4.78 3.22
N GLY A 72 -1.97 4.71 4.53
CA GLY A 72 -3.24 4.97 5.20
C GLY A 72 -3.49 4.04 6.38
N PRO A 73 -4.52 4.27 7.18
CA PRO A 73 -4.83 3.46 8.36
C PRO A 73 -5.17 2.01 7.98
N ALA A 74 -5.21 1.13 8.98
CA ALA A 74 -5.71 -0.23 8.79
C ALA A 74 -7.14 -0.20 8.25
N GLY A 75 -7.44 -1.08 7.28
CA GLY A 75 -8.76 -1.13 6.66
C GLY A 75 -9.07 -0.02 5.66
N SER A 76 -8.09 0.80 5.26
CA SER A 76 -8.31 1.87 4.25
C SER A 76 -8.30 1.38 2.79
N GLY A 77 -8.13 0.08 2.56
CA GLY A 77 -8.15 -0.50 1.20
C GLY A 77 -6.80 -0.52 0.48
N LYS A 78 -5.67 -0.33 1.19
CA LYS A 78 -4.31 -0.34 0.60
C LYS A 78 -4.01 -1.62 -0.18
N SER A 79 -4.26 -2.78 0.42
CA SER A 79 -4.02 -4.08 -0.21
C SER A 79 -4.83 -4.24 -1.49
N THR A 80 -6.09 -3.77 -1.49
CA THR A 80 -6.95 -3.80 -2.68
C THR A 80 -6.38 -2.90 -3.79
N THR A 81 -5.94 -1.69 -3.46
CA THR A 81 -5.30 -0.78 -4.43
C THR A 81 -4.01 -1.37 -4.99
N LEU A 82 -3.14 -1.93 -4.12
CA LEU A 82 -1.92 -2.61 -4.54
C LEU A 82 -2.21 -3.83 -5.43
N ALA A 83 -3.22 -4.62 -5.08
CA ALA A 83 -3.64 -5.76 -5.90
C ALA A 83 -4.14 -5.34 -7.29
N CYS A 84 -4.85 -4.21 -7.39
CA CYS A 84 -5.25 -3.63 -8.68
C CYS A 84 -4.02 -3.20 -9.53
N LEU A 85 -2.99 -2.61 -8.91
CA LEU A 85 -1.75 -2.27 -9.61
C LEU A 85 -1.03 -3.53 -10.11
N VAL A 86 -0.90 -4.56 -9.26
CA VAL A 86 -0.32 -5.85 -9.64
C VAL A 86 -1.10 -6.49 -10.78
N ASP A 87 -2.44 -6.49 -10.72
CA ASP A 87 -3.27 -7.08 -11.80
C ASP A 87 -3.16 -6.31 -13.11
N ARG A 88 -3.03 -4.99 -13.06
CA ARG A 88 -2.78 -4.15 -14.25
C ARG A 88 -1.44 -4.51 -14.90
N ILE A 89 -0.35 -4.61 -14.10
CA ILE A 89 0.96 -5.03 -14.60
C ILE A 89 0.86 -6.44 -15.21
N ASN A 90 0.27 -7.39 -14.48
CA ASN A 90 0.07 -8.76 -14.90
C ASN A 90 -0.72 -8.89 -16.21
N SER A 91 -1.64 -7.97 -16.46
CA SER A 91 -2.48 -7.97 -17.68
C SER A 91 -1.81 -7.28 -18.87
N THR A 92 -0.84 -6.39 -18.64
CA THR A 92 -0.29 -5.51 -19.68
C THR A 92 1.16 -5.77 -20.02
N LYS A 93 1.97 -6.24 -19.05
CA LYS A 93 3.41 -6.45 -19.17
C LYS A 93 3.78 -7.95 -19.10
N SER A 94 4.94 -8.31 -19.64
CA SER A 94 5.48 -9.67 -19.58
C SER A 94 6.62 -9.74 -18.54
N ASP A 95 6.27 -9.46 -17.29
CA ASP A 95 7.18 -9.30 -16.18
C ASP A 95 7.12 -10.52 -15.22
N HIS A 96 8.15 -10.70 -14.38
CA HIS A 96 8.09 -11.55 -13.22
C HIS A 96 7.73 -10.71 -11.99
N ILE A 97 6.56 -10.92 -11.46
CA ILE A 97 6.03 -10.22 -10.28
C ILE A 97 6.16 -11.15 -9.07
N ILE A 98 6.85 -10.70 -8.04
CA ILE A 98 6.93 -11.41 -6.75
C ILE A 98 6.16 -10.62 -5.71
N THR A 99 5.21 -11.26 -5.03
CA THR A 99 4.53 -10.65 -3.88
C THR A 99 4.95 -11.31 -2.58
N LEU A 100 5.18 -10.49 -1.56
CA LEU A 100 5.54 -10.87 -0.20
C LEU A 100 4.49 -10.26 0.72
N GLU A 101 3.61 -11.08 1.29
CA GLU A 101 2.41 -10.61 1.98
C GLU A 101 2.19 -11.32 3.33
N ASP A 102 1.56 -10.62 4.27
CA ASP A 102 1.21 -11.16 5.60
C ASP A 102 -0.18 -10.67 6.05
N PRO A 103 -1.21 -11.42 5.75
CA PRO A 103 -1.32 -12.58 4.86
C PRO A 103 -1.62 -12.22 3.40
N LEU A 104 -1.71 -13.22 2.52
CA LEU A 104 -2.30 -13.06 1.18
C LEU A 104 -3.78 -12.67 1.30
N GLU A 105 -4.16 -11.55 0.65
CA GLU A 105 -5.56 -11.09 0.62
C GLU A 105 -6.24 -11.39 -0.72
N PHE A 106 -5.49 -11.39 -1.82
CA PHE A 106 -5.96 -11.69 -3.17
C PHE A 106 -5.05 -12.69 -3.84
N LEU A 107 -5.62 -13.53 -4.71
CA LEU A 107 -4.86 -14.46 -5.53
C LEU A 107 -4.79 -13.96 -6.97
N HIS A 108 -3.60 -13.96 -7.55
CA HIS A 108 -3.36 -13.58 -8.92
C HIS A 108 -3.10 -14.80 -9.79
N ARG A 109 -3.88 -14.97 -10.85
CA ARG A 109 -3.55 -15.95 -11.91
C ARG A 109 -2.48 -15.35 -12.81
N HIS A 110 -1.61 -16.20 -13.35
CA HIS A 110 -0.72 -15.77 -14.44
C HIS A 110 -1.54 -15.30 -15.64
N LYS A 111 -1.20 -14.13 -16.18
CA LYS A 111 -1.78 -13.57 -17.41
C LYS A 111 -0.64 -13.37 -18.41
N LYS A 112 -0.24 -12.12 -18.68
CA LYS A 112 0.98 -11.84 -19.45
C LYS A 112 2.24 -12.00 -18.63
N SER A 113 2.15 -11.72 -17.34
CA SER A 113 3.25 -11.87 -16.38
C SER A 113 3.18 -13.20 -15.64
N ILE A 114 4.29 -13.58 -15.05
CA ILE A 114 4.35 -14.67 -14.05
C ILE A 114 4.21 -14.00 -12.67
N VAL A 115 3.26 -14.46 -11.85
CA VAL A 115 3.05 -13.94 -10.51
C VAL A 115 3.39 -15.02 -9.47
N SER A 116 4.43 -14.76 -8.67
CA SER A 116 4.88 -15.64 -7.59
C SER A 116 4.50 -14.99 -6.27
N GLN A 117 3.48 -15.54 -5.59
CA GLN A 117 3.00 -15.00 -4.32
C GLN A 117 3.53 -15.82 -3.16
N ARG A 118 4.10 -15.17 -2.15
CA ARG A 118 4.66 -15.82 -0.95
C ARG A 118 4.06 -15.19 0.30
N GLU A 119 3.53 -16.03 1.15
CA GLU A 119 2.96 -15.64 2.44
C GLU A 119 4.01 -15.74 3.55
N ILE A 120 4.16 -14.67 4.32
CA ILE A 120 5.08 -14.62 5.46
C ILE A 120 4.62 -15.64 6.52
N SER A 121 5.57 -16.26 7.21
CA SER A 121 5.37 -17.30 8.21
C SER A 121 4.83 -18.64 7.69
N ILE A 122 4.48 -18.73 6.40
CA ILE A 122 4.04 -19.96 5.74
C ILE A 122 5.06 -20.41 4.69
N ASP A 123 5.31 -19.53 3.69
CA ASP A 123 6.20 -19.80 2.56
C ASP A 123 7.62 -19.26 2.80
N THR A 124 7.78 -18.37 3.76
CA THR A 124 9.03 -17.70 4.12
C THR A 124 8.99 -17.23 5.56
N GLU A 125 10.15 -17.04 6.17
CA GLU A 125 10.27 -16.71 7.58
C GLU A 125 9.78 -15.30 7.93
N ASN A 126 10.25 -14.28 7.19
CA ASN A 126 9.92 -12.88 7.39
C ASN A 126 10.13 -12.06 6.12
N TYR A 127 9.72 -10.79 6.15
CA TYR A 127 9.83 -9.90 5.01
C TYR A 127 11.25 -9.69 4.51
N LEU A 128 12.22 -9.50 5.40
CA LEU A 128 13.62 -9.24 5.03
C LEU A 128 14.26 -10.44 4.34
N VAL A 129 14.07 -11.64 4.90
CA VAL A 129 14.57 -12.90 4.31
C VAL A 129 13.92 -13.13 2.94
N ALA A 130 12.61 -12.93 2.85
CA ALA A 130 11.87 -13.09 1.61
C ALA A 130 12.32 -12.10 0.52
N LEU A 131 12.50 -10.82 0.88
CA LEU A 131 12.93 -9.77 -0.04
C LEU A 131 14.35 -10.02 -0.55
N ARG A 132 15.29 -10.36 0.34
CA ARG A 132 16.66 -10.73 -0.06
C ARG A 132 16.70 -11.97 -0.98
N ALA A 133 15.79 -12.93 -0.77
CA ALA A 133 15.66 -14.09 -1.65
C ALA A 133 15.07 -13.68 -3.01
N ALA A 134 14.03 -12.85 -3.02
CA ALA A 134 13.35 -12.36 -4.22
C ALA A 134 14.34 -11.70 -5.19
N LEU A 135 15.28 -10.88 -4.70
CA LEU A 135 16.31 -10.22 -5.52
C LEU A 135 17.20 -11.18 -6.32
N ARG A 136 17.26 -12.47 -5.94
CA ARG A 136 17.99 -13.52 -6.69
C ARG A 136 17.10 -14.36 -7.59
N GLN A 137 15.81 -14.01 -7.69
CA GLN A 137 14.80 -14.74 -8.47
C GLN A 137 14.42 -14.00 -9.75
N SER A 138 15.24 -13.02 -10.17
CA SER A 138 15.03 -12.20 -11.38
C SER A 138 13.63 -11.56 -11.44
N PRO A 139 13.19 -10.84 -10.41
CA PRO A 139 11.93 -10.11 -10.46
C PRO A 139 12.07 -8.83 -11.27
N ASP A 140 11.00 -8.42 -11.95
CA ASP A 140 10.86 -7.07 -12.50
C ASP A 140 10.09 -6.19 -11.50
N VAL A 141 9.10 -6.79 -10.82
CA VAL A 141 8.23 -6.12 -9.86
C VAL A 141 8.20 -6.88 -8.54
N ILE A 142 8.33 -6.17 -7.44
CA ILE A 142 8.22 -6.71 -6.09
C ILE A 142 7.09 -5.97 -5.35
N LEU A 143 6.04 -6.70 -4.95
CA LEU A 143 5.09 -6.21 -3.97
C LEU A 143 5.57 -6.64 -2.58
N LEU A 144 5.89 -5.67 -1.75
CA LEU A 144 6.22 -5.86 -0.34
C LEU A 144 5.03 -5.38 0.50
N GLY A 145 4.32 -6.27 1.12
CA GLY A 145 3.05 -5.98 1.82
C GLY A 145 3.16 -4.77 2.71
N GLU A 146 4.21 -4.70 3.54
CA GLU A 146 4.52 -3.52 4.35
C GLU A 146 6.01 -3.40 4.68
N MET A 147 6.45 -2.18 4.98
CA MET A 147 7.82 -1.85 5.44
C MET A 147 7.76 -1.34 6.88
N ARG A 148 8.17 -2.16 7.86
CA ARG A 148 8.10 -1.81 9.29
C ARG A 148 9.43 -1.42 9.89
N ASP A 149 10.51 -2.07 9.49
CA ASP A 149 11.84 -1.94 10.07
C ASP A 149 12.85 -1.35 9.08
N TYR A 150 13.95 -0.81 9.60
CA TYR A 150 14.95 -0.11 8.80
C TYR A 150 15.64 -1.02 7.77
N GLU A 151 15.90 -2.29 8.10
CA GLU A 151 16.58 -3.23 7.18
C GLU A 151 15.69 -3.57 5.97
N THR A 152 14.41 -3.77 6.19
CA THR A 152 13.41 -4.01 5.13
C THR A 152 13.28 -2.76 4.25
N ILE A 153 13.17 -1.56 4.85
CA ILE A 153 13.11 -0.29 4.11
C ILE A 153 14.37 -0.09 3.26
N GLN A 154 15.55 -0.27 3.85
CA GLN A 154 16.82 -0.08 3.15
C GLN A 154 16.97 -1.08 1.98
N THR A 155 16.61 -2.34 2.20
CA THR A 155 16.65 -3.37 1.15
C THR A 155 15.67 -3.08 0.02
N ALA A 156 14.46 -2.61 0.33
CA ALA A 156 13.46 -2.20 -0.65
C ALA A 156 13.93 -0.99 -1.48
N MET A 157 14.52 0.02 -0.83
CA MET A 157 15.09 1.18 -1.53
C MET A 157 16.24 0.79 -2.45
N THR A 158 17.11 -0.13 -2.00
CA THR A 158 18.20 -0.66 -2.83
C THR A 158 17.66 -1.43 -4.04
N ALA A 159 16.61 -2.24 -3.86
CA ALA A 159 15.93 -2.92 -4.97
C ALA A 159 15.38 -1.90 -6.00
N ALA A 160 14.71 -0.84 -5.52
CA ALA A 160 14.19 0.22 -6.37
C ALA A 160 15.28 0.98 -7.13
N GLU A 161 16.45 1.18 -6.52
CA GLU A 161 17.61 1.84 -7.13
C GLU A 161 18.27 0.96 -8.20
N THR A 162 18.31 -0.36 -7.97
CA THR A 162 18.96 -1.33 -8.85
C THR A 162 18.10 -1.82 -10.01
N GLY A 163 16.93 -1.21 -10.22
CA GLY A 163 16.14 -1.41 -11.44
C GLY A 163 14.79 -2.09 -11.27
N HIS A 164 14.38 -2.45 -10.05
CA HIS A 164 13.11 -3.09 -9.79
C HIS A 164 12.00 -2.05 -9.52
N LEU A 165 10.77 -2.35 -9.93
CA LEU A 165 9.60 -1.63 -9.41
C LEU A 165 9.20 -2.25 -8.08
N VAL A 166 9.28 -1.46 -7.00
CA VAL A 166 8.87 -1.88 -5.67
C VAL A 166 7.56 -1.18 -5.30
N LEU A 167 6.54 -1.97 -5.06
CA LEU A 167 5.24 -1.53 -4.54
C LEU A 167 5.17 -1.90 -3.06
N SER A 168 4.79 -0.98 -2.18
CA SER A 168 4.68 -1.30 -0.76
C SER A 168 3.65 -0.45 -0.04
N SER A 169 3.37 -0.79 1.22
CA SER A 169 2.48 -0.01 2.06
C SER A 169 3.11 0.42 3.38
N LEU A 170 2.56 1.52 3.93
CA LEU A 170 2.77 1.98 5.31
C LEU A 170 1.43 2.40 5.93
N HIS A 171 1.42 2.53 7.27
CA HIS A 171 0.22 2.93 8.00
C HIS A 171 0.12 4.45 8.26
N THR A 172 0.99 5.24 7.63
CA THR A 172 1.00 6.69 7.73
C THR A 172 -0.12 7.33 6.91
N ILE A 173 -0.57 8.52 7.32
CA ILE A 173 -1.53 9.35 6.58
C ILE A 173 -0.76 10.56 6.06
N GLY A 174 -0.87 10.82 4.75
CA GLY A 174 -0.20 11.92 4.06
C GLY A 174 1.21 11.60 3.56
N ALA A 175 1.56 12.19 2.43
CA ALA A 175 2.83 11.93 1.73
C ALA A 175 4.02 12.48 2.53
N ALA A 176 3.94 13.70 3.05
CA ALA A 176 5.00 14.30 3.85
C ALA A 176 5.29 13.47 5.11
N ASN A 177 4.25 13.05 5.83
CA ASN A 177 4.38 12.19 7.01
C ASN A 177 5.00 10.83 6.67
N THR A 178 4.65 10.26 5.52
CA THR A 178 5.20 9.00 5.04
C THR A 178 6.71 9.11 4.80
N ILE A 179 7.12 10.16 4.09
CA ILE A 179 8.54 10.44 3.81
C ILE A 179 9.32 10.65 5.12
N SER A 180 8.81 11.50 6.01
CA SER A 180 9.43 11.71 7.33
C SER A 180 9.55 10.40 8.10
N ARG A 181 8.49 9.58 8.14
CA ARG A 181 8.50 8.30 8.86
C ARG A 181 9.56 7.34 8.32
N ILE A 182 9.76 7.28 7.00
CA ILE A 182 10.80 6.44 6.39
C ILE A 182 12.19 6.92 6.83
N ILE A 183 12.43 8.23 6.81
CA ILE A 183 13.73 8.80 7.18
C ILE A 183 13.99 8.60 8.68
N ASP A 184 12.99 8.82 9.54
CA ASP A 184 13.10 8.79 10.99
C ASP A 184 13.35 7.39 11.59
N VAL A 185 13.11 6.32 10.81
CA VAL A 185 13.44 4.94 11.23
C VAL A 185 14.95 4.72 11.32
N PHE A 186 15.74 5.52 10.60
CA PHE A 186 17.21 5.40 10.57
C PHE A 186 17.89 6.26 11.62
N GLU A 187 19.08 5.82 12.02
CA GLU A 187 19.93 6.60 12.94
C GLU A 187 20.22 8.01 12.39
N PRO A 188 20.31 9.05 13.24
CA PRO A 188 20.47 10.43 12.80
C PRO A 188 21.63 10.68 11.83
N ASN A 189 22.73 9.94 11.96
CA ASN A 189 23.90 10.01 11.08
C ASN A 189 23.65 9.44 9.67
N GLN A 190 22.61 8.60 9.50
CA GLN A 190 22.22 7.97 8.23
C GLN A 190 21.09 8.72 7.52
N GLN A 191 20.28 9.49 8.25
CA GLN A 191 19.06 10.10 7.74
C GLN A 191 19.29 10.96 6.50
N ARG A 192 20.40 11.71 6.44
CA ARG A 192 20.72 12.52 5.26
C ARG A 192 20.98 11.67 4.02
N GLN A 193 21.71 10.56 4.17
CA GLN A 193 21.97 9.64 3.06
C GLN A 193 20.68 8.97 2.58
N ILE A 194 19.83 8.55 3.51
CA ILE A 194 18.53 7.94 3.23
C ILE A 194 17.61 8.92 2.51
N ALA A 195 17.56 10.19 2.94
CA ALA A 195 16.79 11.23 2.26
C ALA A 195 17.22 11.42 0.81
N VAL A 196 18.55 11.43 0.55
CA VAL A 196 19.10 11.50 -0.81
C VAL A 196 18.67 10.27 -1.63
N GLN A 197 18.83 9.06 -1.10
CA GLN A 197 18.45 7.82 -1.79
C GLN A 197 16.94 7.78 -2.05
N LEU A 198 16.11 8.10 -1.04
CA LEU A 198 14.66 8.15 -1.19
C LEU A 198 14.23 9.16 -2.26
N SER A 199 14.87 10.34 -2.30
CA SER A 199 14.60 11.36 -3.32
C SER A 199 14.85 10.90 -4.75
N MET A 200 15.71 9.90 -4.96
CA MET A 200 16.01 9.33 -6.28
C MET A 200 15.09 8.18 -6.67
N VAL A 201 14.69 7.35 -5.69
CA VAL A 201 13.94 6.12 -5.99
C VAL A 201 12.43 6.28 -5.86
N LEU A 202 11.93 7.18 -5.00
CA LEU A 202 10.49 7.38 -4.80
C LEU A 202 9.84 7.92 -6.07
N LYS A 203 8.72 7.31 -6.48
CA LYS A 203 7.93 7.72 -7.66
C LYS A 203 6.62 8.35 -7.27
N ALA A 204 5.93 7.78 -6.29
CA ALA A 204 4.66 8.30 -5.82
C ALA A 204 4.37 7.83 -4.39
N VAL A 205 3.56 8.62 -3.69
CA VAL A 205 2.89 8.24 -2.45
C VAL A 205 1.39 8.45 -2.64
N VAL A 206 0.62 7.40 -2.46
CA VAL A 206 -0.85 7.40 -2.51
C VAL A 206 -1.35 7.18 -1.10
N SER A 207 -1.83 8.22 -0.45
CA SER A 207 -2.44 8.10 0.88
C SER A 207 -3.94 7.92 0.74
N GLN A 208 -4.51 6.89 1.36
CA GLN A 208 -5.88 6.45 1.16
C GLN A 208 -6.64 6.35 2.48
N GLN A 209 -7.86 6.85 2.49
CA GLN A 209 -8.82 6.66 3.56
C GLN A 209 -10.12 6.10 2.99
N LEU A 210 -10.82 5.24 3.74
CA LEU A 210 -12.20 4.87 3.47
C LEU A 210 -13.12 5.71 4.35
N ILE A 211 -14.07 6.39 3.71
CA ILE A 211 -15.00 7.32 4.36
C ILE A 211 -16.44 6.95 4.02
N PRO A 212 -17.42 7.19 4.92
CA PRO A 212 -18.81 6.89 4.62
C PRO A 212 -19.38 7.87 3.60
N ASP A 213 -20.05 7.35 2.58
CA ASP A 213 -20.86 8.14 1.65
C ASP A 213 -22.23 8.49 2.28
N THR A 214 -23.05 9.26 1.55
CA THR A 214 -24.41 9.66 1.99
C THR A 214 -25.38 8.47 2.17
N ASN A 215 -25.05 7.28 1.65
CA ASN A 215 -25.81 6.05 1.79
C ASN A 215 -25.22 5.09 2.83
N GLY A 216 -24.19 5.49 3.56
CA GLY A 216 -23.50 4.68 4.55
C GLY A 216 -22.53 3.64 3.96
N ARG A 217 -22.23 3.67 2.65
CA ARG A 217 -21.22 2.83 2.03
C ARG A 217 -19.85 3.47 2.17
N MET A 218 -18.83 2.63 2.34
CA MET A 218 -17.46 3.14 2.41
C MET A 218 -16.91 3.39 1.00
N ILE A 219 -16.45 4.62 0.78
CA ILE A 219 -15.82 5.04 -0.49
C ILE A 219 -14.41 5.57 -0.21
N PRO A 220 -13.44 5.41 -1.14
CA PRO A 220 -12.10 5.89 -0.93
C PRO A 220 -11.99 7.41 -1.18
N ALA A 221 -11.16 8.04 -0.35
CA ALA A 221 -10.60 9.37 -0.60
C ALA A 221 -9.08 9.25 -0.68
N PHE A 222 -8.47 10.02 -1.58
CA PHE A 222 -7.05 9.90 -1.89
C PHE A 222 -6.32 11.22 -1.72
N GLU A 223 -5.10 11.15 -1.20
CA GLU A 223 -4.05 12.10 -1.46
C GLU A 223 -3.03 11.45 -2.37
N ILE A 224 -2.68 12.10 -3.47
CA ILE A 224 -1.76 11.57 -4.47
C ILE A 224 -0.60 12.55 -4.63
N MET A 225 0.59 12.10 -4.34
CA MET A 225 1.85 12.80 -4.61
C MET A 225 2.62 12.03 -5.68
N VAL A 226 2.93 12.70 -6.78
CA VAL A 226 3.83 12.19 -7.82
C VAL A 226 5.16 12.93 -7.69
N MET A 227 6.27 12.20 -7.81
CA MET A 227 7.59 12.78 -7.65
C MET A 227 7.90 13.80 -8.76
N THR A 228 8.26 15.00 -8.34
CA THR A 228 8.75 16.07 -9.22
C THR A 228 10.16 16.50 -8.79
N PRO A 229 10.92 17.20 -9.64
CA PRO A 229 12.22 17.75 -9.25
C PRO A 229 12.16 18.66 -8.01
N ALA A 230 11.05 19.41 -7.86
CA ALA A 230 10.84 20.25 -6.68
C ALA A 230 10.70 19.43 -5.41
N ILE A 231 9.86 18.40 -5.41
CA ILE A 231 9.66 17.49 -4.26
C ILE A 231 10.95 16.73 -3.96
N SER A 232 11.66 16.23 -4.99
CA SER A 232 12.95 15.55 -4.82
C SER A 232 13.97 16.44 -4.10
N ASN A 233 14.05 17.73 -4.46
CA ASN A 233 14.91 18.70 -3.79
C ASN A 233 14.47 18.95 -2.35
N MET A 234 13.16 19.06 -2.09
CA MET A 234 12.64 19.24 -0.72
C MET A 234 13.01 18.08 0.20
N ILE A 235 12.91 16.83 -0.30
CA ILE A 235 13.32 15.65 0.47
C ILE A 235 14.82 15.71 0.79
N ARG A 236 15.65 16.01 -0.21
CA ARG A 236 17.11 16.09 -0.09
C ARG A 236 17.58 17.18 0.86
N ASP A 237 16.88 18.32 0.87
CA ASP A 237 17.17 19.49 1.67
C ASP A 237 16.50 19.48 3.05
N ASN A 238 15.86 18.36 3.45
CA ASN A 238 15.11 18.21 4.70
C ASN A 238 13.97 19.25 4.87
N LYS A 239 13.29 19.58 3.76
CA LYS A 239 12.14 20.50 3.70
C LYS A 239 10.82 19.76 3.46
N VAL A 240 10.70 18.52 3.97
CA VAL A 240 9.56 17.63 3.74
C VAL A 240 8.24 18.28 4.14
N HIS A 241 8.23 19.12 5.19
CA HIS A 241 7.05 19.85 5.64
C HIS A 241 6.45 20.82 4.60
N GLN A 242 7.18 21.15 3.53
CA GLN A 242 6.68 22.03 2.45
C GLN A 242 5.96 21.25 1.34
N ILE A 243 6.05 19.92 1.32
CA ILE A 243 5.49 19.05 0.28
C ILE A 243 3.96 19.18 0.22
N ASP A 244 3.29 19.27 1.37
CA ASP A 244 1.82 19.41 1.42
C ASP A 244 1.33 20.65 0.66
N GLY A 245 2.09 21.76 0.74
CA GLY A 245 1.81 22.97 -0.01
C GLY A 245 1.93 22.77 -1.53
N ILE A 246 2.92 22.00 -1.97
CA ILE A 246 3.09 21.63 -3.38
C ILE A 246 1.92 20.77 -3.85
N ILE A 247 1.58 19.71 -3.13
CA ILE A 247 0.47 18.82 -3.48
C ILE A 247 -0.84 19.60 -3.60
N TYR A 248 -1.08 20.53 -2.66
CA TYR A 248 -2.29 21.34 -2.66
C TYR A 248 -2.43 22.24 -3.89
N THR A 249 -1.33 22.75 -4.43
CA THR A 249 -1.32 23.71 -5.56
C THR A 249 -1.11 23.06 -6.92
N SER A 250 -0.68 21.80 -6.98
CA SER A 250 -0.22 21.11 -8.20
C SER A 250 -1.27 20.18 -8.84
N ALA A 251 -2.54 20.58 -8.84
CA ALA A 251 -3.61 19.79 -9.47
C ALA A 251 -3.38 19.51 -10.99
N LYS A 252 -2.52 20.29 -11.66
CA LYS A 252 -2.15 20.09 -13.07
C LYS A 252 -1.07 18.99 -13.26
N GLU A 253 -0.43 18.55 -12.19
CA GLU A 253 0.64 17.54 -12.19
C GLU A 253 0.12 16.19 -11.68
N ASP A 254 -1.17 15.90 -11.87
CA ASP A 254 -1.84 14.68 -11.42
C ASP A 254 -1.74 14.44 -9.92
N MET A 255 -1.54 15.49 -9.14
CA MET A 255 -1.53 15.48 -7.69
C MET A 255 -2.84 15.99 -7.11
N ILE A 256 -3.26 15.40 -5.99
CA ILE A 256 -4.43 15.84 -5.25
C ILE A 256 -4.16 15.74 -3.74
N SER A 257 -4.47 16.80 -2.99
CA SER A 257 -4.45 16.72 -1.53
C SER A 257 -5.70 16.01 -1.00
N MET A 258 -5.59 15.43 0.20
CA MET A 258 -6.74 14.80 0.86
C MET A 258 -7.92 15.76 0.96
N ASP A 259 -7.67 17.01 1.33
CA ASP A 259 -8.71 18.02 1.49
C ASP A 259 -9.41 18.35 0.15
N ASN A 260 -8.66 18.43 -0.95
CA ASN A 260 -9.25 18.65 -2.28
C ASN A 260 -10.03 17.41 -2.76
N SER A 261 -9.58 16.21 -2.46
CA SER A 261 -10.31 14.97 -2.73
C SER A 261 -11.66 14.95 -1.98
N LEU A 262 -11.65 15.25 -0.70
CA LEU A 262 -12.86 15.34 0.13
C LEU A 262 -13.81 16.44 -0.36
N LEU A 263 -13.28 17.60 -0.70
CA LEU A 263 -14.08 18.72 -1.26
C LEU A 263 -14.73 18.35 -2.60
N GLY A 264 -14.01 17.61 -3.45
CA GLY A 264 -14.55 17.06 -4.69
C GLY A 264 -15.72 16.11 -4.44
N LEU A 265 -15.59 15.19 -3.50
CA LEU A 265 -16.63 14.24 -3.11
C LEU A 265 -17.86 14.96 -2.50
N TYR A 266 -17.63 16.01 -1.69
CA TYR A 266 -18.70 16.83 -1.14
C TYR A 266 -19.46 17.57 -2.23
N LYS A 267 -18.78 18.27 -3.14
CA LYS A 267 -19.39 18.98 -4.27
C LYS A 267 -20.15 18.06 -5.21
N ALA A 268 -19.71 16.80 -5.34
CA ALA A 268 -20.42 15.77 -6.11
C ALA A 268 -21.62 15.16 -5.33
N GLY A 269 -21.92 15.63 -4.12
CA GLY A 269 -23.01 15.12 -3.29
C GLY A 269 -22.79 13.70 -2.76
N ARG A 270 -21.53 13.21 -2.81
CA ARG A 270 -21.18 11.84 -2.38
C ARG A 270 -21.00 11.73 -0.87
N ILE A 271 -20.58 12.78 -0.20
CA ILE A 271 -20.38 12.84 1.25
C ILE A 271 -21.03 14.10 1.84
N THR A 272 -21.26 14.07 3.15
CA THR A 272 -21.78 15.23 3.90
C THR A 272 -20.65 16.19 4.27
N SER A 273 -21.00 17.44 4.61
CA SER A 273 -20.04 18.41 5.17
C SER A 273 -19.39 17.92 6.48
N GLU A 274 -20.17 17.22 7.32
CA GLU A 274 -19.66 16.61 8.55
C GLU A 274 -18.58 15.55 8.25
N THR A 275 -18.83 14.66 7.27
CA THR A 275 -17.85 13.69 6.81
C THR A 275 -16.59 14.38 6.28
N ALA A 276 -16.73 15.42 5.45
CA ALA A 276 -15.58 16.16 4.94
C ALA A 276 -14.74 16.78 6.07
N LEU A 277 -15.37 17.41 7.06
CA LEU A 277 -14.69 17.99 8.22
C LEU A 277 -14.02 16.96 9.12
N ARG A 278 -14.62 15.78 9.26
CA ARG A 278 -14.09 14.71 10.12
C ARG A 278 -12.79 14.10 9.57
N TYR A 279 -12.68 14.01 8.25
CA TYR A 279 -11.57 13.31 7.59
C TYR A 279 -10.52 14.23 6.94
N CYS A 280 -10.75 15.56 6.94
CA CYS A 280 -9.81 16.52 6.37
C CYS A 280 -8.56 16.71 7.23
N THR A 281 -7.51 17.19 6.57
CA THR A 281 -6.23 17.53 7.21
C THR A 281 -6.30 18.91 7.86
N ASN A 282 -6.99 19.87 7.23
CA ASN A 282 -7.13 21.24 7.72
C ASN A 282 -8.62 21.64 7.88
N PRO A 283 -9.21 21.45 9.10
CA PRO A 283 -10.62 21.75 9.34
C PRO A 283 -10.98 23.23 9.17
N GLU A 284 -10.06 24.16 9.46
CA GLU A 284 -10.33 25.60 9.33
C GLU A 284 -10.47 26.00 7.86
N MET A 285 -9.58 25.51 7.01
CA MET A 285 -9.67 25.74 5.58
C MET A 285 -10.87 25.03 4.96
N MET A 286 -11.17 23.83 5.42
CA MET A 286 -12.31 23.05 4.93
C MET A 286 -13.63 23.78 5.23
N ARG A 287 -13.84 24.28 6.46
CA ARG A 287 -15.06 25.05 6.84
C ARG A 287 -15.33 26.27 5.96
N LYS A 288 -14.25 26.90 5.45
CA LYS A 288 -14.40 28.09 4.57
C LYS A 288 -14.83 27.72 3.15
N LYS A 289 -14.71 26.44 2.77
CA LYS A 289 -14.97 25.95 1.41
C LYS A 289 -16.26 25.12 1.29
N LEU A 290 -16.79 24.63 2.43
CA LEU A 290 -18.08 23.95 2.54
C LEU A 290 -19.24 24.93 2.64
#